data_2baea5c6451fa95af4388845ee9f8c7e
#
_entry.id   2baea5c6451fa95af4388845ee9f8c7e
#
_cell.length_a   1.000
_cell.length_b   1.000
_cell.length_c   1.000
_cell.angle_alpha   90.00
_cell.angle_beta   90.00
_cell.angle_gamma   90.00
#
_symmetry.space_group_name_H-M   'P 1'
#
loop_
_entity.id
_entity.type
_entity.pdbx_description
1 polymer ?
#
loop_
_entity_poly.entity_id
_entity_poly.type
_entity_poly.pdbx_seq_one_letter_code
_entity_poly.pdbx_strand_id
1 'polypeptide(L)'
;KAGATLSNHLGNGCANEINRHHNPLWPQLAHDGLSISIIADGSHLTREEVRTFFKVKGAEKTILVSDALSFAGLPLGIYEKDGAIYELTSEVVKFPSENVLAGAAMPLSKCIENVMRFTGCSLEEAIRMASTNPARLMGFDHLGEIKEGKRADLILFTLEDGKMRIQKTWVAGKVVYLKK
;
A
#
# COMPACT_ATOMS: atom_id res chain seq x y z
N LYS A 1 10.75 22.62 -8.90
CA LYS A 1 10.52 22.06 -10.25
C LYS A 1 11.58 21.00 -10.59
N ALA A 2 11.84 20.11 -9.62
CA ALA A 2 12.84 19.04 -9.74
C ALA A 2 12.29 17.78 -10.44
N GLY A 3 11.02 17.79 -10.90
CA GLY A 3 10.41 16.67 -11.64
C GLY A 3 9.86 15.53 -10.77
N ALA A 4 9.79 15.69 -9.45
CA ALA A 4 9.17 14.68 -8.58
C ALA A 4 7.66 14.56 -8.89
N THR A 5 7.18 13.32 -9.07
CA THR A 5 5.79 12.99 -9.38
C THR A 5 5.10 12.17 -8.29
N LEU A 6 5.87 11.61 -7.36
CA LEU A 6 5.39 10.75 -6.27
C LEU A 6 6.02 11.15 -4.94
N SER A 7 5.19 11.22 -3.90
CA SER A 7 5.59 11.14 -2.50
C SER A 7 5.45 9.71 -2.03
N ASN A 8 6.56 9.06 -1.72
CA ASN A 8 6.56 7.65 -1.32
C ASN A 8 6.13 7.49 0.15
N HIS A 9 5.29 6.48 0.44
CA HIS A 9 4.72 6.13 1.75
C HIS A 9 4.52 7.34 2.67
N LEU A 10 3.78 8.34 2.16
CA LEU A 10 3.54 9.62 2.84
C LEU A 10 3.17 9.41 4.32
N GLY A 11 3.86 10.14 5.21
CA GLY A 11 3.70 10.05 6.65
C GLY A 11 4.67 9.09 7.34
N ASN A 12 5.28 8.13 6.63
CA ASN A 12 6.11 7.09 7.25
C ASN A 12 7.62 7.39 7.26
N GLY A 13 8.08 8.38 6.53
CA GLY A 13 9.47 8.83 6.56
C GLY A 13 9.72 10.06 7.45
N CYS A 14 8.74 10.46 8.26
CA CYS A 14 8.83 11.63 9.13
C CYS A 14 9.33 11.24 10.52
N ALA A 15 9.95 12.21 11.23
CA ALA A 15 10.15 12.08 12.67
C ALA A 15 8.80 11.99 13.41
N ASN A 16 8.77 11.28 14.55
CA ASN A 16 7.57 11.15 15.37
C ASN A 16 7.04 12.50 15.87
N GLU A 17 7.94 13.44 16.14
CA GLU A 17 7.60 14.81 16.51
C GLU A 17 8.00 15.77 15.39
N ILE A 18 7.03 16.47 14.85
CA ILE A 18 7.22 17.44 13.77
C ILE A 18 6.55 18.77 14.12
N ASN A 19 7.08 19.88 13.58
CA ASN A 19 6.44 21.18 13.74
C ASN A 19 5.05 21.16 13.10
N ARG A 20 4.01 21.57 13.82
CA ARG A 20 2.62 21.55 13.36
C ARG A 20 2.34 22.35 12.08
N HIS A 21 3.14 23.37 11.76
CA HIS A 21 2.96 24.21 10.58
C HIS A 21 4.06 24.01 9.53
N HIS A 22 5.31 23.92 9.97
CA HIS A 22 6.48 23.76 9.10
C HIS A 22 6.94 22.29 9.11
N ASN A 23 6.28 21.44 8.37
CA ASN A 23 6.60 20.02 8.28
C ASN A 23 6.45 19.52 6.81
N PRO A 24 7.01 18.36 6.49
CA PRO A 24 7.02 17.85 5.12
C PRO A 24 5.65 17.40 4.59
N LEU A 25 4.64 17.20 5.45
CA LEU A 25 3.35 16.65 5.01
C LEU A 25 2.52 17.68 4.23
N TRP A 26 2.42 18.90 4.75
CA TRP A 26 1.54 19.93 4.15
C TRP A 26 1.90 20.30 2.72
N PRO A 27 3.19 20.56 2.38
CA PRO A 27 3.56 20.86 1.00
C PRO A 27 3.28 19.70 0.03
N GLN A 28 3.45 18.45 0.47
CA GLN A 28 3.20 17.27 -0.35
C GLN A 28 1.71 17.04 -0.57
N LEU A 29 0.90 17.25 0.46
CA LEU A 29 -0.56 17.16 0.35
C LEU A 29 -1.12 18.29 -0.51
N ALA A 30 -0.64 19.51 -0.36
CA ALA A 30 -1.14 20.69 -1.09
C ALA A 30 -0.72 20.73 -2.57
N HIS A 31 0.26 19.93 -3.00
CA HIS A 31 0.75 19.98 -4.37
C HIS A 31 -0.10 19.09 -5.29
N ASP A 32 -0.96 19.67 -6.13
CA ASP A 32 -1.90 18.96 -7.01
C ASP A 32 -1.21 18.03 -8.01
N GLY A 33 -0.02 18.38 -8.50
CA GLY A 33 0.75 17.57 -9.45
C GLY A 33 1.40 16.34 -8.86
N LEU A 34 1.43 16.21 -7.52
CA LEU A 34 2.11 15.14 -6.82
C LEU A 34 1.13 14.03 -6.42
N SER A 35 1.38 12.81 -6.91
CA SER A 35 0.74 11.60 -6.39
C SER A 35 1.34 11.22 -5.04
N ILE A 36 0.59 10.48 -4.24
CA ILE A 36 1.09 9.93 -2.98
C ILE A 36 0.97 8.40 -2.99
N SER A 37 1.92 7.68 -2.42
CA SER A 37 1.69 6.32 -1.97
C SER A 37 1.44 6.30 -0.47
N ILE A 38 0.57 5.39 -0.01
CA ILE A 38 0.22 5.22 1.40
C ILE A 38 0.19 3.75 1.78
N ILE A 39 0.58 3.45 3.01
CA ILE A 39 0.48 2.14 3.63
C ILE A 39 -0.79 2.13 4.50
N ALA A 40 -1.87 1.55 3.99
CA ALA A 40 -3.16 1.53 4.66
C ALA A 40 -3.39 0.23 5.45
N ASP A 41 -2.35 -0.33 6.07
CA ASP A 41 -2.43 -1.58 6.84
C ASP A 41 -3.12 -1.40 8.21
N GLY A 42 -3.21 -0.16 8.70
CA GLY A 42 -3.79 0.20 10.00
C GLY A 42 -2.78 0.30 11.14
N SER A 43 -1.49 0.06 10.85
CA SER A 43 -0.38 0.14 11.80
C SER A 43 0.58 1.28 11.47
N HIS A 44 0.83 1.57 10.17
CA HIS A 44 1.69 2.65 9.72
C HIS A 44 1.01 4.01 9.72
N LEU A 45 -0.25 4.05 9.33
CA LEU A 45 -1.08 5.26 9.36
C LEU A 45 -2.37 4.98 10.13
N THR A 46 -2.79 5.97 10.90
CA THR A 46 -4.10 5.94 11.55
C THR A 46 -5.21 6.01 10.49
N ARG A 47 -6.41 5.57 10.87
CA ARG A 47 -7.61 5.72 10.03
C ARG A 47 -7.84 7.16 9.60
N GLU A 48 -7.62 8.10 10.50
CA GLU A 48 -7.82 9.54 10.30
C GLU A 48 -6.84 10.10 9.28
N GLU A 49 -5.57 9.68 9.32
CA GLU A 49 -4.54 10.07 8.34
C GLU A 49 -4.88 9.53 6.96
N VAL A 50 -5.16 8.23 6.83
CA VAL A 50 -5.57 7.60 5.56
C VAL A 50 -6.78 8.33 4.97
N ARG A 51 -7.81 8.60 5.79
CA ARG A 51 -9.01 9.31 5.37
C ARG A 51 -8.73 10.74 4.93
N THR A 52 -7.86 11.44 5.65
CA THR A 52 -7.48 12.83 5.33
C THR A 52 -6.69 12.89 4.04
N PHE A 53 -5.68 12.03 3.88
CA PHE A 53 -4.85 11.97 2.67
C PHE A 53 -5.70 11.65 1.43
N PHE A 54 -6.61 10.67 1.56
CA PHE A 54 -7.54 10.33 0.50
C PHE A 54 -8.49 11.49 0.16
N LYS A 55 -9.03 12.21 1.14
CA LYS A 55 -9.89 13.37 0.90
C LYS A 55 -9.18 14.49 0.14
N VAL A 56 -7.89 14.69 0.42
CA VAL A 56 -7.10 15.74 -0.22
C VAL A 56 -6.67 15.35 -1.63
N LYS A 57 -6.24 14.09 -1.82
CA LYS A 57 -5.65 13.61 -3.09
C LYS A 57 -6.64 12.91 -4.02
N GLY A 58 -7.71 12.37 -3.47
CA GLY A 58 -8.66 11.56 -4.22
C GLY A 58 -8.09 10.23 -4.70
N ALA A 59 -8.94 9.40 -5.28
CA ALA A 59 -8.55 8.08 -5.78
C ALA A 59 -7.52 8.15 -6.92
N GLU A 60 -7.55 9.20 -7.75
CA GLU A 60 -6.67 9.34 -8.93
C GLU A 60 -5.20 9.63 -8.58
N LYS A 61 -4.94 10.29 -7.45
CA LYS A 61 -3.60 10.70 -7.00
C LYS A 61 -3.08 9.88 -5.82
N THR A 62 -3.83 8.86 -5.40
CA THR A 62 -3.44 7.96 -4.33
C THR A 62 -3.03 6.60 -4.90
N ILE A 63 -1.94 6.04 -4.37
CA ILE A 63 -1.44 4.70 -4.67
C ILE A 63 -1.38 3.92 -3.36
N LEU A 64 -1.88 2.70 -3.36
CA LEU A 64 -1.72 1.79 -2.23
C LEU A 64 -0.44 0.97 -2.40
N VAL A 65 0.35 0.92 -1.34
CA VAL A 65 1.52 0.05 -1.21
C VAL A 65 1.41 -0.75 0.08
N SER A 66 1.96 -1.95 0.10
CA SER A 66 2.05 -2.74 1.34
C SER A 66 3.26 -2.37 2.17
N ASP A 67 4.38 -2.07 1.52
CA ASP A 67 5.71 -1.95 2.13
C ASP A 67 6.09 -3.19 2.97
N ALA A 68 5.58 -4.35 2.55
CA ALA A 68 5.77 -5.61 3.25
C ALA A 68 7.21 -6.10 3.06
N LEU A 69 7.86 -6.43 4.17
CA LEU A 69 9.19 -7.01 4.15
C LEU A 69 9.17 -8.49 3.74
N SER A 70 10.34 -9.01 3.38
CA SER A 70 10.52 -10.43 2.98
C SER A 70 10.12 -11.44 4.05
N PHE A 71 9.87 -11.01 5.26
CA PHE A 71 9.37 -11.84 6.36
C PHE A 71 7.85 -12.03 6.33
N ALA A 72 7.11 -11.22 5.58
CA ALA A 72 5.65 -11.29 5.53
C ALA A 72 5.20 -12.69 5.07
N GLY A 73 4.32 -13.31 5.88
CA GLY A 73 3.81 -14.66 5.62
C GLY A 73 4.64 -15.80 6.21
N LEU A 74 5.78 -15.52 6.83
CA LEU A 74 6.53 -16.49 7.63
C LEU A 74 5.86 -16.70 9.01
N PRO A 75 6.23 -17.74 9.77
CA PRO A 75 5.82 -17.89 11.17
C PRO A 75 6.19 -16.65 12.01
N LEU A 76 5.34 -16.28 12.96
CA LEU A 76 5.64 -15.17 13.86
C LEU A 76 6.89 -15.45 14.69
N GLY A 77 7.73 -14.44 14.92
CA GLY A 77 8.96 -14.63 15.71
C GLY A 77 10.07 -13.66 15.34
N ILE A 78 11.26 -14.00 15.82
CA ILE A 78 12.48 -13.23 15.63
C ILE A 78 13.24 -13.75 14.41
N TYR A 79 13.71 -12.84 13.58
CA TYR A 79 14.49 -13.12 12.38
C TYR A 79 15.75 -12.26 12.36
N GLU A 80 16.83 -12.81 11.83
CA GLU A 80 18.06 -12.07 11.56
C GLU A 80 18.24 -11.96 10.05
N LYS A 81 18.56 -10.75 9.57
CA LYS A 81 18.88 -10.48 8.18
C LYS A 81 19.83 -9.30 8.07
N ASP A 82 20.89 -9.46 7.29
CA ASP A 82 21.88 -8.41 7.02
C ASP A 82 22.48 -7.81 8.31
N GLY A 83 22.65 -8.62 9.36
CA GLY A 83 23.18 -8.23 10.66
C GLY A 83 22.21 -7.47 11.58
N ALA A 84 20.94 -7.33 11.19
CA ALA A 84 19.90 -6.74 12.00
C ALA A 84 18.88 -7.78 12.48
N ILE A 85 18.33 -7.54 13.68
CA ILE A 85 17.29 -8.38 14.28
C ILE A 85 15.93 -7.75 14.05
N TYR A 86 14.98 -8.56 13.58
CA TYR A 86 13.60 -8.18 13.27
C TYR A 86 12.64 -9.03 14.09
N GLU A 87 11.57 -8.44 14.55
CA GLU A 87 10.42 -9.15 15.12
C GLU A 87 9.25 -9.09 14.15
N LEU A 88 8.84 -10.24 13.63
CA LEU A 88 7.63 -10.39 12.85
C LEU A 88 6.44 -10.62 13.78
N THR A 89 5.50 -9.70 13.78
CA THR A 89 4.20 -9.83 14.45
C THR A 89 3.09 -10.14 13.43
N SER A 90 1.87 -10.29 13.90
CA SER A 90 0.70 -10.49 13.02
C SER A 90 0.38 -9.27 12.13
N GLU A 91 0.92 -8.11 12.41
CA GLU A 91 0.57 -6.85 11.75
C GLU A 91 1.77 -6.17 11.10
N VAL A 92 2.92 -6.16 11.78
CA VAL A 92 4.11 -5.40 11.36
C VAL A 92 5.38 -6.20 11.57
N VAL A 93 6.44 -5.73 10.92
CA VAL A 93 7.84 -6.07 11.25
C VAL A 93 8.46 -4.87 11.94
N LYS A 94 9.13 -5.09 13.06
CA LYS A 94 9.77 -4.01 13.84
C LYS A 94 11.19 -4.38 14.27
N PHE A 95 11.97 -3.35 14.61
CA PHE A 95 13.23 -3.50 15.33
C PHE A 95 12.91 -3.60 16.82
N PRO A 96 13.08 -4.79 17.47
CA PRO A 96 12.61 -4.99 18.84
C PRO A 96 13.37 -4.13 19.86
N SER A 97 14.67 -3.83 19.62
CA SER A 97 15.49 -2.99 20.50
C SER A 97 15.07 -1.52 20.51
N GLU A 98 14.51 -1.03 19.41
CA GLU A 98 14.19 0.39 19.24
C GLU A 98 12.67 0.64 19.31
N ASN A 99 11.88 -0.42 19.23
CA ASN A 99 10.42 -0.38 19.12
C ASN A 99 9.93 0.49 17.93
N VAL A 100 10.71 0.46 16.84
CA VAL A 100 10.43 1.21 15.60
C VAL A 100 9.97 0.23 14.52
N LEU A 101 9.02 0.66 13.71
CA LEU A 101 8.56 -0.12 12.56
C LEU A 101 9.69 -0.24 11.52
N ALA A 102 9.94 -1.47 11.08
CA ALA A 102 10.86 -1.76 9.98
C ALA A 102 10.10 -1.91 8.64
N GLY A 103 8.81 -2.21 8.70
CA GLY A 103 7.92 -2.34 7.55
C GLY A 103 6.67 -3.16 7.88
N ALA A 104 5.83 -3.37 6.88
CA ALA A 104 4.58 -4.10 7.04
C ALA A 104 4.79 -5.63 7.00
N ALA A 105 3.90 -6.34 7.69
CA ALA A 105 3.70 -7.78 7.55
C ALA A 105 2.43 -8.13 6.74
N MET A 106 1.60 -7.14 6.44
CA MET A 106 0.31 -7.30 5.81
C MET A 106 0.38 -7.26 4.29
N PRO A 107 -0.42 -8.09 3.58
CA PRO A 107 -0.48 -8.06 2.12
C PRO A 107 -1.25 -6.83 1.62
N LEU A 108 -1.02 -6.46 0.35
CA LEU A 108 -1.70 -5.33 -0.30
C LEU A 108 -3.23 -5.47 -0.29
N SER A 109 -3.78 -6.69 -0.32
CA SER A 109 -5.22 -6.93 -0.18
C SER A 109 -5.78 -6.37 1.13
N LYS A 110 -5.00 -6.39 2.21
CA LYS A 110 -5.38 -5.76 3.48
C LYS A 110 -5.44 -4.24 3.40
N CYS A 111 -4.52 -3.62 2.68
CA CYS A 111 -4.57 -2.18 2.41
C CYS A 111 -5.83 -1.79 1.60
N ILE A 112 -6.24 -2.63 0.63
CA ILE A 112 -7.49 -2.46 -0.13
C ILE A 112 -8.70 -2.52 0.80
N GLU A 113 -8.81 -3.55 1.65
CA GLU A 113 -9.89 -3.68 2.64
C GLU A 113 -9.97 -2.45 3.56
N ASN A 114 -8.82 -2.04 4.08
CA ASN A 114 -8.74 -0.94 5.03
C ASN A 114 -9.05 0.41 4.39
N VAL A 115 -8.54 0.71 3.19
CA VAL A 115 -8.84 1.99 2.54
C VAL A 115 -10.32 2.14 2.28
N MET A 116 -11.01 1.09 1.83
CA MET A 116 -12.47 1.09 1.68
C MET A 116 -13.16 1.38 3.02
N ARG A 117 -12.77 0.68 4.08
CA ARG A 117 -13.34 0.84 5.43
C ARG A 117 -13.06 2.23 6.02
N PHE A 118 -11.87 2.79 5.81
CA PHE A 118 -11.45 4.06 6.41
C PHE A 118 -12.00 5.27 5.68
N THR A 119 -12.10 5.19 4.35
CA THR A 119 -12.47 6.33 3.51
C THR A 119 -13.91 6.29 3.01
N GLY A 120 -14.48 5.09 2.87
CA GLY A 120 -15.77 4.85 2.22
C GLY A 120 -15.67 4.83 0.69
N CYS A 121 -14.47 4.72 0.12
CA CYS A 121 -14.30 4.61 -1.33
C CYS A 121 -14.86 3.28 -1.85
N SER A 122 -15.18 3.25 -3.14
CA SER A 122 -15.66 2.04 -3.80
C SER A 122 -14.55 1.01 -3.98
N LEU A 123 -14.93 -0.25 -4.23
CA LEU A 123 -13.98 -1.30 -4.60
C LEU A 123 -13.19 -0.94 -5.85
N GLU A 124 -13.85 -0.33 -6.85
CA GLU A 124 -13.22 0.11 -8.08
C GLU A 124 -12.11 1.14 -7.80
N GLU A 125 -12.39 2.14 -6.97
CA GLU A 125 -11.41 3.14 -6.56
C GLU A 125 -10.23 2.52 -5.82
N ALA A 126 -10.50 1.59 -4.89
CA ALA A 126 -9.46 0.89 -4.13
C ALA A 126 -8.55 0.02 -5.04
N ILE A 127 -9.13 -0.70 -6.00
CA ILE A 127 -8.38 -1.48 -7.00
C ILE A 127 -7.60 -0.54 -7.94
N ARG A 128 -8.16 0.58 -8.35
CA ARG A 128 -7.46 1.60 -9.15
C ARG A 128 -6.21 2.10 -8.43
N MET A 129 -6.32 2.43 -7.15
CA MET A 129 -5.19 2.86 -6.32
C MET A 129 -4.11 1.76 -6.16
N ALA A 130 -4.48 0.49 -6.20
CA ALA A 130 -3.56 -0.63 -6.05
C ALA A 130 -2.96 -1.16 -7.37
N SER A 131 -3.53 -0.81 -8.52
CA SER A 131 -3.17 -1.41 -9.82
C SER A 131 -2.98 -0.36 -10.91
N THR A 132 -4.06 0.31 -11.34
CA THR A 132 -4.03 1.22 -12.49
C THR A 132 -3.14 2.45 -12.24
N ASN A 133 -3.24 3.06 -11.07
CA ASN A 133 -2.46 4.25 -10.74
C ASN A 133 -0.96 3.98 -10.67
N PRO A 134 -0.47 2.92 -9.97
CA PRO A 134 0.96 2.61 -9.99
C PRO A 134 1.46 2.25 -11.39
N ALA A 135 0.69 1.51 -12.18
CA ALA A 135 1.07 1.18 -13.56
C ALA A 135 1.22 2.45 -14.41
N ARG A 136 0.25 3.37 -14.33
CA ARG A 136 0.27 4.65 -15.04
C ARG A 136 1.45 5.53 -14.60
N LEU A 137 1.69 5.63 -13.29
CA LEU A 137 2.80 6.44 -12.76
C LEU A 137 4.16 5.94 -13.23
N MET A 138 4.32 4.61 -13.32
CA MET A 138 5.56 3.95 -13.74
C MET A 138 5.71 3.82 -15.27
N GLY A 139 4.72 4.26 -16.05
CA GLY A 139 4.72 4.12 -17.51
C GLY A 139 4.57 2.66 -17.99
N PHE A 140 3.92 1.80 -17.21
CA PHE A 140 3.65 0.41 -17.56
C PHE A 140 2.36 0.28 -18.37
N ASP A 141 2.38 0.74 -19.62
CA ASP A 141 1.19 0.81 -20.48
C ASP A 141 0.54 -0.56 -20.76
N HIS A 142 1.28 -1.64 -20.58
CA HIS A 142 0.82 -3.01 -20.78
C HIS A 142 0.24 -3.67 -19.53
N LEU A 143 0.15 -2.96 -18.40
CA LEU A 143 -0.32 -3.44 -17.09
C LEU A 143 -1.47 -2.59 -16.53
N GLY A 144 -2.01 -3.01 -15.39
CA GLY A 144 -2.88 -2.22 -14.51
C GLY A 144 -4.35 -2.14 -14.90
N GLU A 145 -4.75 -2.74 -16.04
CA GLU A 145 -6.15 -2.76 -16.50
C GLU A 145 -6.49 -4.08 -17.19
N ILE A 146 -7.74 -4.49 -17.09
CA ILE A 146 -8.30 -5.59 -17.89
C ILE A 146 -8.75 -5.00 -19.22
N LYS A 147 -7.90 -5.14 -20.25
CA LYS A 147 -8.15 -4.60 -21.58
C LYS A 147 -7.45 -5.46 -22.62
N GLU A 148 -8.06 -5.59 -23.81
CA GLU A 148 -7.44 -6.28 -24.94
C GLU A 148 -6.06 -5.68 -25.29
N GLY A 149 -5.09 -6.55 -25.56
CA GLY A 149 -3.70 -6.18 -25.82
C GLY A 149 -2.84 -5.96 -24.56
N LYS A 150 -3.42 -5.94 -23.35
CA LYS A 150 -2.64 -5.86 -22.09
C LYS A 150 -2.27 -7.25 -21.58
N ARG A 151 -1.22 -7.31 -20.77
CA ARG A 151 -0.76 -8.55 -20.14
C ARG A 151 -1.79 -9.03 -19.12
N ALA A 152 -2.12 -10.30 -19.18
CA ALA A 152 -3.10 -10.93 -18.30
C ALA A 152 -2.49 -11.25 -16.92
N ASP A 153 -2.25 -10.21 -16.12
CA ASP A 153 -1.96 -10.29 -14.68
C ASP A 153 -3.27 -10.05 -13.95
N LEU A 154 -3.90 -11.12 -13.49
CA LEU A 154 -5.27 -11.09 -13.00
C LEU A 154 -5.39 -11.77 -11.65
N ILE A 155 -6.32 -11.29 -10.83
CA ILE A 155 -6.77 -11.98 -9.63
C ILE A 155 -8.27 -12.26 -9.72
N LEU A 156 -8.69 -13.43 -9.27
CA LEU A 156 -10.07 -13.75 -8.97
C LEU A 156 -10.23 -13.79 -7.45
N PHE A 157 -11.19 -13.06 -6.92
CA PHE A 157 -11.45 -13.01 -5.49
C PHE A 157 -12.95 -12.89 -5.18
N THR A 158 -13.33 -13.24 -3.95
CA THR A 158 -14.61 -12.86 -3.36
C THR A 158 -14.39 -11.74 -2.35
N LEU A 159 -15.41 -10.89 -2.18
CA LEU A 159 -15.43 -9.85 -1.14
C LEU A 159 -16.62 -10.17 -0.21
N GLU A 160 -16.31 -10.68 0.98
CA GLU A 160 -17.28 -11.10 1.99
C GLU A 160 -17.02 -10.33 3.28
N ASP A 161 -18.02 -9.62 3.79
CA ASP A 161 -17.90 -8.78 4.99
C ASP A 161 -16.72 -7.81 4.94
N GLY A 162 -16.45 -7.24 3.76
CA GLY A 162 -15.33 -6.32 3.54
C GLY A 162 -13.95 -6.99 3.51
N LYS A 163 -13.88 -8.31 3.51
CA LYS A 163 -12.63 -9.09 3.45
C LYS A 163 -12.42 -9.68 2.06
N MET A 164 -11.27 -9.44 1.49
CA MET A 164 -10.87 -9.97 0.18
C MET A 164 -10.30 -11.38 0.32
N ARG A 165 -10.87 -12.32 -0.41
CA ARG A 165 -10.43 -13.72 -0.45
C ARG A 165 -9.95 -14.06 -1.85
N ILE A 166 -8.64 -14.09 -2.05
CA ILE A 166 -8.05 -14.47 -3.34
C ILE A 166 -8.32 -15.95 -3.60
N GLN A 167 -8.93 -16.23 -4.75
CA GLN A 167 -9.26 -17.58 -5.19
C GLN A 167 -8.23 -18.06 -6.23
N LYS A 168 -7.81 -17.17 -7.13
CA LYS A 168 -6.90 -17.53 -8.20
C LYS A 168 -6.08 -16.31 -8.64
N THR A 169 -4.83 -16.56 -9.04
CA THR A 169 -3.94 -15.51 -9.57
C THR A 169 -3.31 -16.01 -10.86
N TRP A 170 -3.27 -15.13 -11.85
CA TRP A 170 -2.55 -15.32 -13.12
C TRP A 170 -1.47 -14.27 -13.26
N VAL A 171 -0.33 -14.68 -13.81
CA VAL A 171 0.75 -13.80 -14.25
C VAL A 171 1.07 -14.13 -15.70
N ALA A 172 0.99 -13.14 -16.57
CA ALA A 172 1.12 -13.30 -18.01
C ALA A 172 0.24 -14.43 -18.59
N GLY A 173 -1.01 -14.54 -18.10
CA GLY A 173 -1.97 -15.55 -18.49
C GLY A 173 -1.77 -16.94 -17.87
N LYS A 174 -0.69 -17.17 -17.13
CA LYS A 174 -0.41 -18.45 -16.48
C LYS A 174 -0.89 -18.43 -15.04
N VAL A 175 -1.57 -19.50 -14.61
CA VAL A 175 -2.01 -19.67 -13.22
C VAL A 175 -0.80 -19.87 -12.32
N VAL A 176 -0.61 -18.98 -11.33
CA VAL A 176 0.48 -19.04 -10.34
C VAL A 176 -0.03 -19.35 -8.94
N TYR A 177 -1.32 -19.14 -8.69
CA TYR A 177 -1.96 -19.48 -7.43
C TYR A 177 -3.39 -19.95 -7.70
N LEU A 178 -3.78 -21.00 -7.00
CA LEU A 178 -5.15 -21.52 -6.95
C LEU A 178 -5.43 -21.97 -5.50
N LYS A 179 -6.46 -21.37 -4.92
CA LYS A 179 -6.93 -21.76 -3.58
C LYS A 179 -7.46 -23.20 -3.66
N LYS A 180 -6.95 -24.06 -2.79
CA LYS A 180 -7.42 -25.42 -2.59
C LYS A 180 -8.68 -25.44 -1.73
#